data_f3d861564ff15e2ad81161703280b3ec
#
_entry.id   f3d861564ff15e2ad81161703280b3ec
#
_cell.length_a   1.000
_cell.length_b   1.000
_cell.length_c   1.000
_cell.angle_alpha   90.00
_cell.angle_beta   90.00
_cell.angle_gamma   90.00
#
_symmetry.space_group_name_H-M   'P 1'
#
loop_
_entity.id
_entity.type
_entity.pdbx_description
1 polymer ?
#
loop_
_entity_poly.entity_id
_entity_poly.type
_entity_poly.pdbx_seq_one_letter_code
_entity_poly.pdbx_strand_id
1 'polypeptide(L)'
;MLIALCSAKGAPGVTTSGVALALSWPRQVILAELDPAGGDVLPGYGRGEPFSGGLADLELAARRGGLARHLDSQLLRLDSEGNARLLPGLADPAGARHVDWNRLAAVLATVQDGAVDVVADCGRLRAQHFPAAVVQRAAAVVLATGSTLRAVRAATQAIAELREREACPGMLGTLLIGPGEPYGEREVTEVLSVPSVGSLPRDPKSAAVLSDGATAGRLFTQSPLLRAARTVATRLVELAAAHESRLTPPPAPVPAPATTYGGSRVR
;
A
#
# COMPACT_ATOMS: atom_id res chain seq x y z
N MET A 1 -7.45 -6.04 -0.79
CA MET A 1 -7.39 -4.79 -1.58
C MET A 1 -5.95 -4.42 -1.89
N LEU A 2 -5.69 -3.61 -2.93
CA LEU A 2 -4.36 -3.10 -3.26
C LEU A 2 -4.26 -1.64 -2.80
N ILE A 3 -3.24 -1.35 -1.98
CA ILE A 3 -2.93 0.00 -1.48
C ILE A 3 -1.54 0.38 -1.94
N ALA A 4 -1.39 1.50 -2.65
CA ALA A 4 -0.11 2.01 -3.08
C ALA A 4 0.40 3.09 -2.12
N LEU A 5 1.58 2.87 -1.52
CA LEU A 5 2.30 3.88 -0.74
C LEU A 5 3.36 4.52 -1.62
N CYS A 6 3.41 5.84 -1.64
CA CYS A 6 4.47 6.56 -2.36
C CYS A 6 4.82 7.86 -1.64
N SER A 7 5.88 8.54 -2.09
CA SER A 7 6.23 9.87 -1.62
C SER A 7 6.52 10.82 -2.77
N ALA A 8 6.34 12.12 -2.52
CA ALA A 8 6.62 13.16 -3.50
C ALA A 8 8.11 13.40 -3.69
N LYS A 9 8.85 13.48 -2.60
CA LYS A 9 10.28 13.83 -2.58
C LYS A 9 10.91 13.47 -1.24
N GLY A 10 12.20 13.13 -1.28
CA GLY A 10 12.96 12.78 -0.08
C GLY A 10 12.68 11.36 0.38
N ALA A 11 13.06 11.04 1.60
CA ALA A 11 12.83 9.76 2.24
C ALA A 11 11.99 9.98 3.52
N PRO A 12 10.67 10.22 3.40
CA PRO A 12 9.83 10.38 4.58
C PRO A 12 9.64 9.08 5.36
N GLY A 13 10.26 7.97 4.90
CA GLY A 13 10.14 6.64 5.52
C GLY A 13 9.00 5.80 4.91
N VAL A 14 8.81 5.83 3.59
CA VAL A 14 7.78 5.02 2.90
C VAL A 14 7.96 3.55 3.23
N THR A 15 9.15 2.99 3.02
CA THR A 15 9.49 1.59 3.29
C THR A 15 9.31 1.25 4.78
N THR A 16 9.87 2.06 5.68
CA THR A 16 9.70 1.87 7.14
C THR A 16 8.22 1.91 7.54
N SER A 17 7.45 2.82 6.95
CA SER A 17 5.99 2.89 7.17
C SER A 17 5.28 1.66 6.62
N GLY A 18 5.67 1.20 5.43
CA GLY A 18 5.14 -0.03 4.81
C GLY A 18 5.34 -1.25 5.71
N VAL A 19 6.55 -1.44 6.25
CA VAL A 19 6.85 -2.53 7.20
C VAL A 19 6.04 -2.38 8.48
N ALA A 20 5.99 -1.16 9.07
CA ALA A 20 5.21 -0.90 10.28
C ALA A 20 3.72 -1.20 10.09
N LEU A 21 3.15 -0.79 8.95
CA LEU A 21 1.77 -1.06 8.58
C LEU A 21 1.53 -2.56 8.39
N ALA A 22 2.38 -3.26 7.64
CA ALA A 22 2.25 -4.70 7.40
C ALA A 22 2.27 -5.51 8.70
N LEU A 23 3.22 -5.23 9.61
CA LEU A 23 3.31 -5.86 10.93
C LEU A 23 2.14 -5.51 11.88
N SER A 24 1.34 -4.51 11.53
CA SER A 24 0.21 -4.02 12.33
C SER A 24 -1.14 -4.19 11.61
N TRP A 25 -1.14 -4.86 10.45
CA TRP A 25 -2.32 -4.99 9.61
C TRP A 25 -3.38 -5.87 10.26
N PRO A 26 -4.69 -5.53 10.15
CA PRO A 26 -5.75 -6.23 10.88
C PRO A 26 -6.11 -7.61 10.31
N ARG A 27 -5.57 -7.97 9.15
CA ARG A 27 -5.80 -9.25 8.46
C ARG A 27 -4.56 -9.67 7.68
N GLN A 28 -4.62 -10.72 6.88
CA GLN A 28 -3.46 -11.12 6.07
C GLN A 28 -3.07 -10.04 5.08
N VAL A 29 -1.76 -9.79 4.96
CA VAL A 29 -1.22 -8.75 4.10
C VAL A 29 0.09 -9.17 3.43
N ILE A 30 0.28 -8.73 2.19
CA ILE A 30 1.55 -8.77 1.49
C ILE A 30 2.09 -7.35 1.41
N LEU A 31 3.28 -7.11 1.98
CA LEU A 31 4.07 -5.94 1.66
C LEU A 31 4.84 -6.22 0.38
N ALA A 32 4.56 -5.49 -0.69
CA ALA A 32 5.29 -5.62 -1.94
C ALA A 32 6.26 -4.44 -2.10
N GLU A 33 7.58 -4.72 -2.13
CA GLU A 33 8.59 -3.69 -2.39
C GLU A 33 8.70 -3.47 -3.89
N LEU A 34 8.17 -2.37 -4.37
CA LEU A 34 8.10 -2.00 -5.77
C LEU A 34 8.86 -0.70 -6.07
N ASP A 35 9.64 -0.19 -5.11
CA ASP A 35 10.52 0.96 -5.36
C ASP A 35 11.56 0.57 -6.44
N PRO A 36 11.60 1.26 -7.58
CA PRO A 36 12.59 0.98 -8.61
C PRO A 36 14.04 1.28 -8.18
N ALA A 37 14.22 1.97 -7.05
CA ALA A 37 15.54 2.21 -6.46
C ALA A 37 16.12 0.97 -5.74
N GLY A 38 15.32 -0.08 -5.56
CA GLY A 38 15.72 -1.34 -4.92
C GLY A 38 14.93 -1.65 -3.64
N GLY A 39 15.08 -2.89 -3.16
CA GLY A 39 14.44 -3.36 -1.93
C GLY A 39 15.35 -3.19 -0.72
N ASP A 40 14.85 -2.55 0.33
CA ASP A 40 15.58 -2.25 1.56
C ASP A 40 15.13 -3.09 2.78
N VAL A 41 14.01 -3.84 2.66
CA VAL A 41 13.46 -4.60 3.81
C VAL A 41 14.33 -5.80 4.15
N LEU A 42 14.86 -6.53 3.17
CA LEU A 42 15.76 -7.65 3.44
C LEU A 42 17.07 -7.22 4.11
N PRO A 43 17.82 -6.22 3.59
CA PRO A 43 19.03 -5.76 4.27
C PRO A 43 18.74 -5.09 5.61
N GLY A 44 17.58 -4.45 5.76
CA GLY A 44 17.15 -3.80 6.99
C GLY A 44 16.50 -4.77 7.98
N TYR A 45 15.19 -4.83 8.00
CA TYR A 45 14.40 -5.65 8.92
C TYR A 45 14.76 -7.14 8.86
N GLY A 46 15.02 -7.66 7.65
CA GLY A 46 15.48 -9.03 7.41
C GLY A 46 16.93 -9.29 7.81
N ARG A 47 17.67 -8.27 8.28
CA ARG A 47 19.08 -8.37 8.71
C ARG A 47 20.01 -8.98 7.68
N GLY A 48 19.70 -8.82 6.41
CA GLY A 48 20.50 -9.38 5.33
C GLY A 48 20.43 -10.90 5.22
N GLU A 49 19.45 -11.57 5.81
CA GLU A 49 19.27 -13.01 5.64
C GLU A 49 19.07 -13.32 4.15
N PRO A 50 19.83 -14.30 3.59
CA PRO A 50 19.68 -14.64 2.20
C PRO A 50 18.29 -15.23 1.92
N PHE A 51 17.65 -14.74 0.88
CA PHE A 51 16.38 -15.25 0.40
C PHE A 51 16.46 -15.46 -1.12
N SER A 52 16.10 -16.66 -1.56
CA SER A 52 15.98 -16.99 -2.99
C SER A 52 14.55 -16.73 -3.40
N GLY A 53 14.29 -15.62 -4.10
CA GLY A 53 12.96 -15.20 -4.53
C GLY A 53 12.84 -13.69 -4.60
N GLY A 54 11.60 -13.21 -4.75
CA GLY A 54 11.27 -11.81 -4.83
C GLY A 54 10.88 -11.35 -6.23
N LEU A 55 10.89 -10.03 -6.43
CA LEU A 55 10.37 -9.40 -7.65
C LEU A 55 11.08 -9.85 -8.93
N ALA A 56 12.41 -10.01 -8.89
CA ALA A 56 13.18 -10.43 -10.07
C ALA A 56 12.84 -11.85 -10.51
N ASP A 57 12.74 -12.80 -9.57
CA ASP A 57 12.39 -14.19 -9.86
C ASP A 57 10.91 -14.32 -10.26
N LEU A 58 10.03 -13.50 -9.67
CA LEU A 58 8.64 -13.42 -10.07
C LEU A 58 8.48 -12.95 -11.52
N GLU A 59 9.24 -11.94 -11.95
CA GLU A 59 9.27 -11.48 -13.34
C GLU A 59 9.82 -12.55 -14.31
N LEU A 60 10.84 -13.27 -13.89
CA LEU A 60 11.39 -14.39 -14.69
C LEU A 60 10.35 -15.51 -14.85
N ALA A 61 9.62 -15.85 -13.78
CA ALA A 61 8.53 -16.82 -13.82
C ALA A 61 7.36 -16.33 -14.71
N ALA A 62 7.06 -15.01 -14.66
CA ALA A 62 6.04 -14.39 -15.50
C ALA A 62 6.27 -14.59 -17.00
N ARG A 63 7.53 -14.50 -17.45
CA ARG A 63 7.91 -14.71 -18.85
C ARG A 63 7.65 -16.14 -19.34
N ARG A 64 7.63 -17.11 -18.43
CA ARG A 64 7.32 -18.52 -18.68
C ARG A 64 5.84 -18.86 -18.57
N GLY A 65 5.00 -17.89 -18.24
CA GLY A 65 3.56 -18.04 -18.03
C GLY A 65 3.22 -18.51 -16.62
N GLY A 66 2.42 -17.73 -15.89
CA GLY A 66 1.91 -18.14 -14.59
C GLY A 66 2.36 -17.30 -13.39
N LEU A 67 2.52 -15.98 -13.56
CA LEU A 67 2.93 -15.06 -12.50
C LEU A 67 2.10 -15.25 -11.21
N ALA A 68 0.79 -15.38 -11.33
CA ALA A 68 -0.09 -15.60 -10.17
C ALA A 68 0.21 -16.92 -9.42
N ARG A 69 0.59 -17.98 -10.13
CA ARG A 69 0.92 -19.29 -9.52
C ARG A 69 2.26 -19.27 -8.78
N HIS A 70 3.16 -18.38 -9.17
CA HIS A 70 4.50 -18.30 -8.59
C HIS A 70 4.59 -17.26 -7.47
N LEU A 71 3.60 -16.37 -7.32
CA LEU A 71 3.65 -15.30 -6.34
C LEU A 71 3.91 -15.84 -4.94
N ASP A 72 3.17 -16.85 -4.51
CA ASP A 72 3.25 -17.38 -3.15
C ASP A 72 4.65 -17.94 -2.81
N SER A 73 5.34 -18.56 -3.79
CA SER A 73 6.70 -19.05 -3.63
C SER A 73 7.76 -17.94 -3.55
N GLN A 74 7.41 -16.71 -3.89
CA GLN A 74 8.28 -15.53 -3.83
C GLN A 74 8.10 -14.70 -2.57
N LEU A 75 7.25 -15.17 -1.64
CA LEU A 75 6.94 -14.43 -0.43
C LEU A 75 7.72 -14.95 0.77
N LEU A 76 8.27 -14.00 1.55
CA LEU A 76 8.90 -14.24 2.84
C LEU A 76 7.95 -13.84 3.98
N ARG A 77 7.97 -14.56 5.09
CA ARG A 77 7.24 -14.17 6.31
C ARG A 77 7.94 -13.01 7.00
N LEU A 78 7.17 -11.96 7.35
CA LEU A 78 7.65 -10.83 8.15
C LEU A 78 7.39 -11.01 9.65
N ASP A 79 6.40 -11.83 10.02
CA ASP A 79 6.03 -12.14 11.39
C ASP A 79 6.05 -13.65 11.66
N SER A 80 6.01 -14.03 12.93
CA SER A 80 5.98 -15.44 13.36
C SER A 80 4.68 -16.15 13.01
N GLU A 81 3.58 -15.42 12.86
CA GLU A 81 2.24 -15.97 12.57
C GLU A 81 2.02 -16.17 11.07
N GLY A 82 2.79 -15.47 10.21
CA GLY A 82 2.65 -15.51 8.76
C GLY A 82 1.47 -14.68 8.25
N ASN A 83 0.94 -13.78 9.07
CA ASN A 83 -0.09 -12.83 8.68
C ASN A 83 0.47 -11.73 7.78
N ALA A 84 1.68 -11.27 8.04
CA ALA A 84 2.42 -10.34 7.22
C ALA A 84 3.48 -11.08 6.40
N ARG A 85 3.43 -10.92 5.08
CA ARG A 85 4.39 -11.48 4.13
C ARG A 85 5.02 -10.38 3.30
N LEU A 86 6.24 -10.59 2.85
CA LEU A 86 7.00 -9.68 2.01
C LEU A 86 7.19 -10.28 0.62
N LEU A 87 6.90 -9.52 -0.41
CA LEU A 87 7.50 -9.70 -1.73
C LEU A 87 8.74 -8.81 -1.78
N PRO A 88 9.95 -9.37 -1.66
CA PRO A 88 11.17 -8.58 -1.68
C PRO A 88 11.36 -7.87 -3.03
N GLY A 89 11.84 -6.64 -2.97
CA GLY A 89 12.10 -5.81 -4.12
C GLY A 89 13.33 -6.24 -4.93
N LEU A 90 13.73 -5.39 -5.85
CA LEU A 90 14.90 -5.61 -6.70
C LEU A 90 16.17 -5.43 -5.87
N ALA A 91 17.09 -6.39 -5.96
CA ALA A 91 18.44 -6.26 -5.39
C ALA A 91 19.30 -5.28 -6.18
N ASP A 92 19.07 -5.17 -7.51
CA ASP A 92 19.74 -4.22 -8.40
C ASP A 92 18.69 -3.29 -9.03
N PRO A 93 18.80 -1.97 -8.80
CA PRO A 93 17.91 -0.97 -9.41
C PRO A 93 17.88 -1.02 -10.94
N ALA A 94 18.97 -1.48 -11.59
CA ALA A 94 19.00 -1.64 -13.04
C ALA A 94 17.98 -2.66 -13.56
N GLY A 95 17.48 -3.55 -12.70
CA GLY A 95 16.41 -4.50 -13.00
C GLY A 95 15.06 -3.83 -13.27
N ALA A 96 14.81 -2.64 -12.72
CA ALA A 96 13.51 -1.96 -12.79
C ALA A 96 13.01 -1.71 -14.21
N ARG A 97 13.92 -1.48 -15.17
CA ARG A 97 13.61 -1.31 -16.59
C ARG A 97 13.06 -2.56 -17.27
N HIS A 98 13.19 -3.72 -16.65
CA HIS A 98 12.78 -5.02 -17.19
C HIS A 98 11.49 -5.54 -16.55
N VAL A 99 10.99 -4.88 -15.52
CA VAL A 99 9.75 -5.24 -14.84
C VAL A 99 8.55 -4.83 -15.70
N ASP A 100 7.68 -5.79 -16.00
CA ASP A 100 6.37 -5.49 -16.61
C ASP A 100 5.39 -5.04 -15.50
N TRP A 101 5.44 -3.76 -15.17
CA TRP A 101 4.60 -3.14 -14.14
C TRP A 101 3.10 -3.34 -14.38
N ASN A 102 2.65 -3.42 -15.65
CA ASN A 102 1.25 -3.64 -15.98
C ASN A 102 0.80 -5.05 -15.59
N ARG A 103 1.60 -6.06 -15.93
CA ARG A 103 1.33 -7.45 -15.59
C ARG A 103 1.39 -7.67 -14.09
N LEU A 104 2.42 -7.13 -13.42
CA LEU A 104 2.56 -7.21 -11.97
C LEU A 104 1.37 -6.58 -11.26
N ALA A 105 0.99 -5.36 -11.65
CA ALA A 105 -0.16 -4.66 -11.07
C ALA A 105 -1.47 -5.44 -11.24
N ALA A 106 -1.67 -6.08 -12.41
CA ALA A 106 -2.84 -6.92 -12.65
C ALA A 106 -2.88 -8.11 -11.66
N VAL A 107 -1.75 -8.79 -11.45
CA VAL A 107 -1.68 -9.92 -10.51
C VAL A 107 -1.87 -9.46 -9.06
N LEU A 108 -1.20 -8.40 -8.63
CA LEU A 108 -1.39 -7.87 -7.27
C LEU A 108 -2.83 -7.42 -7.01
N ALA A 109 -3.51 -6.93 -8.03
CA ALA A 109 -4.93 -6.60 -7.94
C ALA A 109 -5.83 -7.85 -7.83
N THR A 110 -5.48 -8.98 -8.42
CA THR A 110 -6.27 -10.23 -8.35
C THR A 110 -6.08 -11.01 -7.03
N VAL A 111 -4.99 -10.78 -6.30
CA VAL A 111 -4.79 -11.37 -4.96
C VAL A 111 -5.91 -10.97 -3.99
N GLN A 112 -6.61 -9.87 -4.27
CA GLN A 112 -7.74 -9.36 -3.48
C GLN A 112 -8.95 -10.32 -3.42
N ASP A 113 -9.14 -11.22 -4.39
CA ASP A 113 -10.29 -12.14 -4.43
C ASP A 113 -10.29 -13.15 -3.27
N GLY A 114 -9.26 -13.15 -2.41
CA GLY A 114 -9.08 -14.10 -1.32
C GLY A 114 -8.63 -13.50 0.01
N ALA A 115 -9.29 -12.54 0.61
CA ALA A 115 -9.04 -12.12 2.01
C ALA A 115 -7.62 -11.59 2.34
N VAL A 116 -6.71 -11.44 1.35
CA VAL A 116 -5.35 -10.92 1.52
C VAL A 116 -5.25 -9.51 0.94
N ASP A 117 -4.74 -8.57 1.72
CA ASP A 117 -4.45 -7.23 1.24
C ASP A 117 -3.03 -7.12 0.68
N VAL A 118 -2.81 -6.15 -0.20
CA VAL A 118 -1.48 -5.81 -0.69
C VAL A 118 -1.19 -4.36 -0.35
N VAL A 119 -0.10 -4.13 0.37
CA VAL A 119 0.50 -2.81 0.58
C VAL A 119 1.74 -2.73 -0.28
N ALA A 120 1.68 -1.91 -1.34
CA ALA A 120 2.76 -1.74 -2.29
C ALA A 120 3.60 -0.51 -1.94
N ASP A 121 4.86 -0.70 -1.57
CA ASP A 121 5.85 0.37 -1.47
C ASP A 121 6.32 0.73 -2.87
N CYS A 122 5.79 1.81 -3.42
CA CYS A 122 6.12 2.32 -4.75
C CYS A 122 7.28 3.32 -4.74
N GLY A 123 7.86 3.62 -3.60
CA GLY A 123 8.96 4.57 -3.47
C GLY A 123 8.56 6.00 -3.81
N ARG A 124 9.36 6.67 -4.63
CA ARG A 124 9.18 8.09 -5.01
C ARG A 124 8.43 8.23 -6.32
N LEU A 125 7.35 9.03 -6.33
CA LEU A 125 6.47 9.25 -7.47
C LEU A 125 7.22 9.64 -8.77
N ARG A 126 8.32 10.38 -8.64
CA ARG A 126 9.13 10.84 -9.80
C ARG A 126 10.40 10.02 -10.02
N ALA A 127 10.46 8.81 -9.46
CA ALA A 127 11.56 7.90 -9.76
C ALA A 127 11.47 7.42 -11.22
N GLN A 128 12.63 7.19 -11.83
CA GLN A 128 12.66 6.50 -13.12
C GLN A 128 12.09 5.10 -12.96
N HIS A 129 11.23 4.66 -13.90
CA HIS A 129 10.52 3.37 -13.84
C HIS A 129 9.53 3.24 -12.67
N PHE A 130 9.02 4.36 -12.16
CA PHE A 130 7.97 4.34 -11.13
C PHE A 130 6.80 3.42 -11.54
N PRO A 131 6.29 2.57 -10.63
CA PRO A 131 5.24 1.59 -10.91
C PRO A 131 3.85 2.22 -11.07
N ALA A 132 3.68 3.12 -12.05
CA ALA A 132 2.44 3.87 -12.27
C ALA A 132 1.22 2.94 -12.46
N ALA A 133 1.40 1.78 -13.10
CA ALA A 133 0.33 0.82 -13.30
C ALA A 133 -0.23 0.24 -11.98
N VAL A 134 0.59 0.17 -10.93
CA VAL A 134 0.15 -0.25 -9.58
C VAL A 134 -0.73 0.83 -8.97
N VAL A 135 -0.32 2.09 -9.07
CA VAL A 135 -1.10 3.24 -8.59
C VAL A 135 -2.45 3.32 -9.30
N GLN A 136 -2.48 3.09 -10.60
CA GLN A 136 -3.71 3.10 -11.42
C GLN A 136 -4.71 1.99 -11.05
N ARG A 137 -4.26 0.90 -10.43
CA ARG A 137 -5.12 -0.22 -10.02
C ARG A 137 -5.37 -0.26 -8.50
N ALA A 138 -4.74 0.63 -7.76
CA ALA A 138 -4.89 0.67 -6.31
C ALA A 138 -6.28 1.16 -5.89
N ALA A 139 -6.89 0.48 -4.93
CA ALA A 139 -8.11 0.93 -4.26
C ALA A 139 -7.85 2.20 -3.41
N ALA A 140 -6.61 2.35 -2.93
CA ALA A 140 -6.16 3.56 -2.26
C ALA A 140 -4.71 3.89 -2.62
N VAL A 141 -4.45 5.16 -2.87
CA VAL A 141 -3.11 5.73 -3.04
C VAL A 141 -2.81 6.62 -1.84
N VAL A 142 -1.74 6.33 -1.13
CA VAL A 142 -1.35 7.01 0.09
C VAL A 142 -0.02 7.72 -0.13
N LEU A 143 -0.05 9.04 -0.10
CA LEU A 143 1.15 9.87 -0.21
C LEU A 143 1.74 10.10 1.19
N ALA A 144 2.87 9.45 1.48
CA ALA A 144 3.63 9.71 2.68
C ALA A 144 4.38 11.04 2.58
N THR A 145 4.26 11.88 3.59
CA THR A 145 4.90 13.20 3.65
C THR A 145 5.32 13.57 5.08
N GLY A 146 6.35 14.38 5.21
CA GLY A 146 6.69 15.00 6.50
C GLY A 146 5.90 16.30 6.72
N SER A 147 6.05 16.87 7.92
CA SER A 147 5.31 18.06 8.36
C SER A 147 5.99 19.40 8.05
N THR A 148 7.15 19.41 7.38
CA THR A 148 7.85 20.67 7.03
C THR A 148 7.22 21.34 5.81
N LEU A 149 7.31 22.68 5.69
CA LEU A 149 6.83 23.42 4.51
C LEU A 149 7.37 22.86 3.19
N ARG A 150 8.63 22.44 3.17
CA ARG A 150 9.25 21.83 2.00
C ARG A 150 8.58 20.52 1.61
N ALA A 151 8.26 19.69 2.60
CA ALA A 151 7.57 18.42 2.39
C ALA A 151 6.13 18.64 1.93
N VAL A 152 5.40 19.52 2.60
CA VAL A 152 4.01 19.89 2.25
C VAL A 152 3.92 20.43 0.83
N ARG A 153 4.81 21.38 0.45
CA ARG A 153 4.87 21.90 -0.92
C ARG A 153 5.10 20.79 -1.97
N ALA A 154 6.02 19.87 -1.69
CA ALA A 154 6.27 18.75 -2.59
C ALA A 154 5.05 17.83 -2.69
N ALA A 155 4.37 17.57 -1.57
CA ALA A 155 3.14 16.77 -1.54
C ALA A 155 2.00 17.43 -2.31
N THR A 156 1.81 18.76 -2.20
CA THR A 156 0.81 19.51 -2.98
C THR A 156 1.02 19.33 -4.49
N GLN A 157 2.26 19.43 -4.96
CA GLN A 157 2.58 19.20 -6.37
C GLN A 157 2.34 17.76 -6.81
N ALA A 158 2.67 16.77 -5.97
CA ALA A 158 2.44 15.36 -6.26
C ALA A 158 0.94 15.02 -6.32
N ILE A 159 0.14 15.61 -5.43
CA ILE A 159 -1.32 15.43 -5.41
C ILE A 159 -1.94 16.01 -6.69
N ALA A 160 -1.51 17.20 -7.12
CA ALA A 160 -1.96 17.79 -8.37
C ALA A 160 -1.63 16.88 -9.56
N GLU A 161 -0.39 16.39 -9.64
CA GLU A 161 0.06 15.46 -10.69
C GLU A 161 -0.75 14.15 -10.73
N LEU A 162 -1.05 13.57 -9.57
CA LEU A 162 -1.87 12.35 -9.47
C LEU A 162 -3.32 12.59 -9.94
N ARG A 163 -3.88 13.77 -9.66
CA ARG A 163 -5.23 14.15 -10.08
C ARG A 163 -5.32 14.46 -11.58
N GLU A 164 -4.37 15.23 -12.11
CA GLU A 164 -4.35 15.63 -13.54
C GLU A 164 -4.20 14.44 -14.48
N ARG A 165 -3.46 13.44 -14.08
CA ARG A 165 -3.24 12.24 -14.91
C ARG A 165 -4.38 11.23 -14.83
N GLU A 166 -5.44 11.50 -14.06
CA GLU A 166 -6.45 10.50 -13.70
C GLU A 166 -5.81 9.17 -13.24
N ALA A 167 -4.61 9.29 -12.66
CA ALA A 167 -3.75 8.16 -12.34
C ALA A 167 -4.19 7.45 -11.06
N CYS A 168 -5.24 7.92 -10.41
CA CYS A 168 -5.70 7.41 -9.14
C CYS A 168 -7.25 7.29 -9.14
N PRO A 169 -7.82 6.21 -9.73
CA PRO A 169 -9.27 5.97 -9.66
C PRO A 169 -9.72 5.59 -8.24
N GLY A 170 -8.80 5.11 -7.40
CA GLY A 170 -9.03 4.81 -5.99
C GLY A 170 -9.04 6.05 -5.10
N MET A 171 -9.18 5.83 -3.81
CA MET A 171 -9.07 6.88 -2.79
C MET A 171 -7.64 7.45 -2.78
N LEU A 172 -7.51 8.78 -2.89
CA LEU A 172 -6.24 9.46 -2.64
C LEU A 172 -6.23 10.02 -1.21
N GLY A 173 -5.21 9.64 -0.43
CA GLY A 173 -5.03 10.09 0.94
C GLY A 173 -3.59 10.44 1.28
N THR A 174 -3.36 11.02 2.46
CA THR A 174 -2.03 11.37 2.96
C THR A 174 -1.73 10.67 4.28
N LEU A 175 -0.48 10.21 4.43
CA LEU A 175 0.10 9.69 5.66
C LEU A 175 1.16 10.68 6.14
N LEU A 176 0.94 11.29 7.33
CA LEU A 176 1.88 12.26 7.87
C LEU A 176 2.93 11.56 8.75
N ILE A 177 4.20 11.80 8.47
CA ILE A 177 5.32 11.28 9.25
C ILE A 177 5.92 12.39 10.11
N GLY A 178 5.95 12.20 11.42
CA GLY A 178 6.44 13.17 12.39
C GLY A 178 5.53 14.40 12.49
N PRO A 179 4.27 14.26 12.91
CA PRO A 179 3.37 15.38 13.15
C PRO A 179 3.91 16.30 14.23
N GLY A 180 3.68 17.64 14.08
CA GLY A 180 4.14 18.63 15.04
C GLY A 180 5.60 19.07 14.88
N GLU A 181 6.28 18.68 13.79
CA GLU A 181 7.67 19.07 13.50
C GLU A 181 7.82 19.78 12.11
N PRO A 182 7.44 21.03 11.94
CA PRO A 182 6.77 21.93 12.90
C PRO A 182 5.24 21.89 12.87
N TYR A 183 4.60 21.39 11.79
CA TYR A 183 3.15 21.49 11.60
C TYR A 183 2.40 20.23 12.03
N GLY A 184 1.20 20.42 12.59
CA GLY A 184 0.30 19.35 12.98
C GLY A 184 -0.43 18.69 11.81
N GLU A 185 -1.04 17.52 12.06
CA GLU A 185 -1.78 16.77 11.05
C GLU A 185 -2.95 17.59 10.45
N ARG A 186 -3.67 18.35 11.29
CA ARG A 186 -4.80 19.18 10.85
C ARG A 186 -4.34 20.27 9.87
N GLU A 187 -3.29 21.02 10.21
CA GLU A 187 -2.76 22.09 9.38
C GLU A 187 -2.27 21.56 8.02
N VAL A 188 -1.55 20.44 8.02
CA VAL A 188 -1.08 19.81 6.79
C VAL A 188 -2.24 19.32 5.93
N THR A 189 -3.27 18.70 6.54
CA THR A 189 -4.45 18.19 5.82
C THR A 189 -5.26 19.31 5.18
N GLU A 190 -5.42 20.46 5.88
CA GLU A 190 -6.09 21.65 5.32
C GLU A 190 -5.39 22.16 4.06
N VAL A 191 -4.06 22.24 4.08
CA VAL A 191 -3.26 22.70 2.93
C VAL A 191 -3.31 21.72 1.77
N LEU A 192 -3.21 20.42 2.04
CA LEU A 192 -3.15 19.39 1.00
C LEU A 192 -4.51 19.13 0.36
N SER A 193 -5.62 19.45 1.03
CA SER A 193 -6.99 19.26 0.54
C SER A 193 -7.29 17.82 0.08
N VAL A 194 -6.70 16.84 0.78
CA VAL A 194 -6.98 15.41 0.63
C VAL A 194 -7.12 14.79 2.03
N PRO A 195 -7.91 13.72 2.18
CA PRO A 195 -8.09 13.07 3.47
C PRO A 195 -6.76 12.61 4.07
N SER A 196 -6.57 12.83 5.38
CA SER A 196 -5.50 12.14 6.11
C SER A 196 -5.95 10.72 6.45
N VAL A 197 -5.10 9.73 6.18
CA VAL A 197 -5.30 8.37 6.67
C VAL A 197 -4.75 8.21 8.09
N GLY A 198 -4.05 9.22 8.59
CA GLY A 198 -3.49 9.30 9.93
C GLY A 198 -2.03 9.73 9.91
N SER A 199 -1.37 9.58 11.04
CA SER A 199 0.02 9.97 11.22
C SER A 199 0.84 8.90 11.95
N LEU A 200 2.13 8.84 11.62
CA LEU A 200 3.12 8.02 12.32
C LEU A 200 4.09 8.93 13.07
N PRO A 201 4.29 8.72 14.37
CA PRO A 201 5.23 9.54 15.15
C PRO A 201 6.68 9.26 14.73
N ARG A 202 7.57 10.19 14.96
CA ARG A 202 9.01 9.92 14.92
C ARG A 202 9.38 9.07 16.13
N ASP A 203 9.73 7.83 15.88
CA ASP A 203 10.22 6.87 16.85
C ASP A 203 11.52 6.23 16.32
N PRO A 204 12.67 6.92 16.47
CA PRO A 204 13.93 6.47 15.87
C PRO A 204 14.35 5.07 16.33
N LYS A 205 14.02 4.68 17.56
CA LYS A 205 14.37 3.35 18.08
C LYS A 205 13.61 2.25 17.38
N SER A 206 12.30 2.41 17.25
CA SER A 206 11.47 1.44 16.54
C SER A 206 11.70 1.48 15.04
N ALA A 207 11.93 2.66 14.47
CA ALA A 207 12.29 2.79 13.06
C ALA A 207 13.58 2.04 12.72
N ALA A 208 14.63 2.15 13.56
CA ALA A 208 15.90 1.44 13.36
C ALA A 208 15.76 -0.10 13.41
N VAL A 209 14.75 -0.63 14.12
CA VAL A 209 14.43 -2.07 14.04
C VAL A 209 13.93 -2.44 12.67
N LEU A 210 13.10 -1.57 12.05
CA LEU A 210 12.46 -1.81 10.77
C LEU A 210 13.36 -1.49 9.56
N SER A 211 14.29 -0.52 9.71
CA SER A 211 15.13 -0.04 8.60
C SER A 211 16.58 -0.53 8.67
N ASP A 212 17.12 -0.74 9.87
CA ASP A 212 18.57 -0.96 10.05
C ASP A 212 18.87 -2.29 10.75
N GLY A 213 17.87 -3.15 10.97
CA GLY A 213 18.03 -4.46 11.59
C GLY A 213 18.41 -4.39 13.08
N ALA A 214 18.15 -3.27 13.74
CA ALA A 214 18.42 -3.14 15.19
C ALA A 214 17.61 -4.19 15.97
N THR A 215 18.13 -4.59 17.13
CA THR A 215 17.46 -5.60 17.96
C THR A 215 16.15 -5.04 18.53
N ALA A 216 15.06 -5.74 18.29
CA ALA A 216 13.76 -5.42 18.85
C ALA A 216 13.78 -5.56 20.38
N GLY A 217 13.42 -4.49 21.09
CA GLY A 217 13.22 -4.54 22.54
C GLY A 217 11.91 -5.26 22.91
N ARG A 218 11.76 -5.63 24.19
CA ARG A 218 10.56 -6.35 24.69
C ARG A 218 9.24 -5.61 24.42
N LEU A 219 9.27 -4.29 24.35
CA LEU A 219 8.09 -3.45 24.12
C LEU A 219 7.96 -2.97 22.66
N PHE A 220 8.72 -3.53 21.74
CA PHE A 220 8.72 -3.12 20.34
C PHE A 220 7.31 -3.15 19.73
N THR A 221 6.56 -4.22 19.93
CA THR A 221 5.17 -4.36 19.41
C THR A 221 4.18 -3.37 20.04
N GLN A 222 4.54 -2.76 21.16
CA GLN A 222 3.76 -1.73 21.88
C GLN A 222 4.36 -0.33 21.69
N SER A 223 5.34 -0.17 20.82
CA SER A 223 5.97 1.13 20.55
C SER A 223 4.97 2.15 20.02
N PRO A 224 5.24 3.45 20.19
CA PRO A 224 4.39 4.51 19.61
C PRO A 224 4.20 4.34 18.10
N LEU A 225 5.27 3.95 17.38
CA LEU A 225 5.21 3.73 15.93
C LEU A 225 4.24 2.61 15.57
N LEU A 226 4.35 1.41 16.17
CA LEU A 226 3.48 0.28 15.82
C LEU A 226 2.04 0.45 16.31
N ARG A 227 1.81 1.17 17.43
CA ARG A 227 0.45 1.53 17.84
C ARG A 227 -0.22 2.47 16.84
N ALA A 228 0.50 3.50 16.40
CA ALA A 228 0.00 4.41 15.38
C ALA A 228 -0.22 3.69 14.03
N ALA A 229 0.71 2.82 13.63
CA ALA A 229 0.59 2.02 12.41
C ALA A 229 -0.68 1.13 12.43
N ARG A 230 -1.02 0.53 13.58
CA ARG A 230 -2.26 -0.25 13.72
C ARG A 230 -3.51 0.61 13.52
N THR A 231 -3.55 1.81 14.10
CA THR A 231 -4.66 2.75 13.90
C THR A 231 -4.78 3.17 12.44
N VAL A 232 -3.66 3.49 11.80
CA VAL A 232 -3.63 3.85 10.37
C VAL A 232 -4.04 2.68 9.48
N ALA A 233 -3.57 1.47 9.74
CA ALA A 233 -3.92 0.28 8.97
C ALA A 233 -5.44 -0.01 9.01
N THR A 234 -6.04 0.01 10.20
CA THR A 234 -7.50 -0.15 10.37
C THR A 234 -8.26 0.93 9.60
N ARG A 235 -7.86 2.19 9.75
CA ARG A 235 -8.50 3.31 9.06
C ARG A 235 -8.36 3.23 7.54
N LEU A 236 -7.23 2.77 7.03
CA LEU A 236 -7.03 2.56 5.58
C LEU A 236 -7.99 1.53 5.03
N VAL A 237 -8.17 0.40 5.73
CA VAL A 237 -9.12 -0.65 5.35
C VAL A 237 -10.53 -0.08 5.30
N GLU A 238 -10.96 0.67 6.30
CA GLU A 238 -12.29 1.28 6.38
C GLU A 238 -12.52 2.31 5.28
N LEU A 239 -11.57 3.22 5.07
CA LEU A 239 -11.70 4.29 4.06
C LEU A 239 -11.71 3.74 2.63
N ALA A 240 -10.87 2.76 2.33
CA ALA A 240 -10.83 2.15 1.01
C ALA A 240 -12.12 1.38 0.72
N ALA A 241 -12.63 0.59 1.69
CA ALA A 241 -13.90 -0.11 1.55
C ALA A 241 -15.09 0.86 1.37
N ALA A 242 -15.10 1.97 2.11
CA ALA A 242 -16.12 3.00 1.96
C ALA A 242 -16.07 3.71 0.60
N HIS A 243 -14.87 3.88 0.03
CA HIS A 243 -14.69 4.44 -1.30
C HIS A 243 -15.20 3.49 -2.39
N GLU A 244 -14.83 2.22 -2.33
CA GLU A 244 -15.31 1.17 -3.23
C GLU A 244 -16.85 1.05 -3.24
N SER A 245 -17.47 1.07 -2.05
CA SER A 245 -18.92 1.02 -1.88
C SER A 245 -19.66 2.20 -2.52
N ARG A 246 -19.01 3.36 -2.63
CA ARG A 246 -19.59 4.55 -3.30
C ARG A 246 -19.50 4.45 -4.83
N LEU A 247 -18.52 3.73 -5.35
CA LEU A 247 -18.33 3.55 -6.79
C LEU A 247 -19.21 2.42 -7.36
N THR A 248 -19.61 1.46 -6.51
CA THR A 248 -20.48 0.34 -6.91
C THR A 248 -21.94 0.76 -6.72
N PRO A 249 -22.73 0.96 -7.79
CA PRO A 249 -24.15 1.29 -7.65
C PRO A 249 -24.87 0.14 -6.94
N PRO A 250 -25.89 0.44 -6.09
CA PRO A 250 -26.68 -0.60 -5.48
C PRO A 250 -27.32 -1.49 -6.56
N PRO A 251 -27.42 -2.80 -6.33
CA PRO A 251 -28.07 -3.70 -7.28
C PRO A 251 -29.49 -3.19 -7.59
N ALA A 252 -29.82 -3.16 -8.88
CA ALA A 252 -31.15 -2.76 -9.32
C ALA A 252 -32.23 -3.57 -8.56
N PRO A 253 -33.32 -2.95 -8.09
CA PRO A 253 -34.36 -3.67 -7.40
C PRO A 253 -34.89 -4.79 -8.29
N VAL A 254 -34.91 -6.00 -7.75
CA VAL A 254 -35.46 -7.16 -8.48
C VAL A 254 -36.94 -6.85 -8.72
N PRO A 255 -37.41 -6.86 -9.99
CA PRO A 255 -38.82 -6.60 -10.27
C PRO A 255 -39.68 -7.64 -9.54
N ALA A 256 -40.67 -7.16 -8.80
CA ALA A 256 -41.59 -8.03 -8.11
C ALA A 256 -42.27 -8.99 -9.13
N PRO A 257 -42.45 -10.27 -8.77
CA PRO A 257 -43.10 -11.21 -9.68
C PRO A 257 -44.48 -10.67 -10.07
N ALA A 258 -44.74 -10.61 -11.35
CA ALA A 258 -46.01 -10.19 -11.89
C ALA A 258 -47.12 -11.08 -11.34
N THR A 259 -48.03 -10.51 -10.52
CA THR A 259 -49.18 -11.21 -10.00
C THR A 259 -50.16 -11.42 -11.19
N THR A 260 -50.16 -12.63 -11.77
CA THR A 260 -51.11 -13.03 -12.76
C THR A 260 -52.49 -13.17 -12.07
N TYR A 261 -53.34 -12.17 -12.23
CA TYR A 261 -54.75 -12.29 -11.88
C TYR A 261 -55.40 -13.25 -12.89
N GLY A 262 -55.60 -14.49 -12.49
CA GLY A 262 -56.42 -15.44 -13.20
C GLY A 262 -57.86 -14.99 -13.16
N GLY A 263 -58.34 -14.41 -14.28
CA GLY A 263 -59.78 -14.10 -14.45
C GLY A 263 -60.57 -15.40 -14.62
N SER A 264 -61.22 -15.82 -13.55
CA SER A 264 -62.26 -16.88 -13.62
C SER A 264 -63.47 -16.33 -14.35
N ARG A 265 -63.73 -16.77 -15.57
CA ARG A 265 -65.05 -16.59 -16.21
C ARG A 265 -65.98 -17.63 -15.66
N VAL A 266 -67.00 -17.18 -14.90
CA VAL A 266 -68.17 -17.96 -14.54
C VAL A 266 -69.21 -17.75 -15.66
N ARG A 267 -69.71 -18.86 -16.15
CA ARG A 267 -70.91 -18.90 -17.00
C ARG A 267 -72.16 -18.75 -16.21
#